data_a0e5ad3e65f28bbd49299dcce9547d3d
#
_entry.id   a0e5ad3e65f28bbd49299dcce9547d3d
#
_cell.length_a   1.000
_cell.length_b   1.000
_cell.length_c   1.000
_cell.angle_alpha   90.00
_cell.angle_beta   90.00
_cell.angle_gamma   90.00
#
_symmetry.space_group_name_H-M   'P 1'
#
loop_
_entity.id
_entity.type
_entity.pdbx_description
1 polymer ?
#
loop_
_entity_poly.entity_id
_entity_poly.type
_entity_poly.pdbx_seq_one_letter_code
_entity_poly.pdbx_strand_id
1 'polypeptide(L)'
;RDSSTSRGLGDVYKRQRADTVLFSLSVNGNNREVKCYLESDNWIVQNLNNALETWNSKLSEIWQLLTQSPETFKGGDIWSVMLTIHDALKGIGYGLLVLFFAISVVKTCSSYLDVKKPEHAVKLFIRFALAKGAVGYGLELMMALFSVIQGMVSTIMQNSGFGGDSDVIELPAEMVEKIESVGLLDSIPLWIVTLLGSLFITVLSFIMILTVYGRMFKLYMYTAIAPIPIATFAGEPTQNIGKNFVRSYAGVCMEGAIIALACIIFSVFAASPPAIADSSLSAVNIVWNYVAELIFNLLVLVGAIKAADRIVKEIMGL
;
A
#
# COMPACT_ATOMS: atom_id res chain seq x y z
N ARG A 1 18.73 -71.94 2.31
CA ARG A 1 17.75 -71.48 1.32
C ARG A 1 17.12 -70.25 1.86
N ASP A 2 17.61 -69.14 1.29
CA ASP A 2 16.98 -67.87 1.19
C ASP A 2 16.58 -67.14 2.47
N SER A 3 17.54 -66.45 3.07
CA SER A 3 17.34 -65.35 3.98
C SER A 3 18.22 -64.16 3.52
N SER A 4 17.69 -63.36 2.58
CA SER A 4 18.33 -62.10 2.21
C SER A 4 17.31 -61.14 1.61
N THR A 5 16.41 -60.60 2.42
CA THR A 5 15.54 -59.52 2.01
C THR A 5 15.04 -58.68 3.21
N SER A 6 15.93 -58.14 4.01
CA SER A 6 15.51 -57.07 4.97
C SER A 6 16.64 -56.07 5.35
N ARG A 7 17.56 -55.78 4.45
CA ARG A 7 18.61 -54.78 4.66
C ARG A 7 18.60 -53.63 3.65
N GLY A 8 17.50 -53.43 2.94
CA GLY A 8 17.44 -52.45 1.85
C GLY A 8 16.53 -51.25 2.06
N LEU A 9 15.68 -51.20 3.11
CA LEU A 9 14.73 -50.09 3.30
C LEU A 9 15.18 -49.00 4.27
N GLY A 10 16.22 -49.24 5.07
CA GLY A 10 16.72 -48.23 6.02
C GLY A 10 17.68 -47.21 5.42
N ASP A 11 18.34 -47.52 4.30
CA ASP A 11 19.33 -46.64 3.68
C ASP A 11 18.76 -45.75 2.56
N VAL A 12 17.55 -46.00 2.09
CA VAL A 12 16.88 -45.16 1.07
C VAL A 12 16.26 -43.92 1.75
N TYR A 13 15.90 -44.00 3.01
CA TYR A 13 15.34 -42.86 3.77
C TYR A 13 16.37 -41.84 4.30
N LYS A 14 17.66 -42.16 4.23
CA LYS A 14 18.74 -41.25 4.68
C LYS A 14 19.44 -40.45 3.58
N ARG A 15 19.01 -40.59 2.32
CA ARG A 15 19.67 -39.92 1.19
C ARG A 15 18.75 -38.98 0.37
N GLN A 16 17.56 -38.64 0.86
CA GLN A 16 16.74 -37.56 0.31
C GLN A 16 16.88 -36.31 1.17
N ARG A 17 18.10 -35.78 1.28
CA ARG A 17 18.36 -34.42 1.77
C ARG A 17 18.55 -33.51 0.59
N ALA A 18 17.74 -32.45 0.59
CA ALA A 18 18.00 -31.19 -0.08
C ALA A 18 18.43 -31.25 -1.55
N ASP A 19 17.69 -31.94 -2.38
CA ASP A 19 17.76 -31.70 -3.82
C ASP A 19 16.62 -30.76 -4.22
N THR A 20 16.98 -29.51 -4.55
CA THR A 20 16.08 -28.59 -5.24
C THR A 20 15.74 -29.23 -6.57
N VAL A 21 14.57 -29.82 -6.71
CA VAL A 21 14.12 -30.40 -7.97
C VAL A 21 13.63 -29.24 -8.84
N LEU A 22 14.49 -28.79 -9.74
CA LEU A 22 14.15 -27.84 -10.79
C LEU A 22 13.26 -28.52 -11.83
N PHE A 23 11.97 -28.24 -11.81
CA PHE A 23 11.07 -28.58 -12.92
C PHE A 23 10.96 -27.39 -13.87
N SER A 24 11.42 -27.55 -15.09
CA SER A 24 11.12 -26.60 -16.16
C SER A 24 9.77 -26.95 -16.78
N LEU A 25 8.75 -26.16 -16.50
CA LEU A 25 7.47 -26.24 -17.22
C LEU A 25 7.53 -25.26 -18.40
N SER A 26 7.60 -25.81 -19.62
CA SER A 26 7.46 -25.04 -20.84
C SER A 26 5.97 -24.86 -21.15
N VAL A 27 5.43 -23.68 -20.87
CA VAL A 27 4.10 -23.28 -21.31
C VAL A 27 4.27 -22.10 -22.27
N ASN A 28 3.87 -22.29 -23.54
CA ASN A 28 3.91 -21.27 -24.61
C ASN A 28 5.29 -20.64 -24.90
N GLY A 29 6.37 -21.45 -24.94
CA GLY A 29 7.68 -20.97 -25.38
C GLY A 29 8.47 -20.14 -24.37
N ASN A 30 7.96 -19.87 -23.19
CA ASN A 30 8.69 -19.28 -22.08
C ASN A 30 9.01 -20.36 -21.05
N ASN A 31 10.30 -20.68 -20.89
CA ASN A 31 10.77 -21.50 -19.79
C ASN A 31 10.66 -20.70 -18.49
N ARG A 32 9.67 -21.02 -17.66
CA ARG A 32 9.62 -20.57 -16.25
C ARG A 32 10.26 -21.67 -15.42
N GLU A 33 11.34 -21.33 -14.75
CA GLU A 33 11.88 -22.17 -13.68
C GLU A 33 10.95 -22.06 -12.47
N VAL A 34 10.20 -23.13 -12.20
CA VAL A 34 9.42 -23.25 -10.98
C VAL A 34 10.34 -23.91 -9.95
N LYS A 35 10.84 -23.13 -9.00
CA LYS A 35 11.50 -23.67 -7.82
C LYS A 35 10.44 -24.29 -6.92
N CYS A 36 10.31 -25.60 -6.95
CA CYS A 36 9.59 -26.32 -5.92
C CYS A 36 10.52 -26.46 -4.70
N TYR A 37 10.26 -25.70 -3.67
CA TYR A 37 10.88 -25.94 -2.37
C TYR A 37 10.28 -27.21 -1.78
N LEU A 38 11.13 -28.14 -1.34
CA LEU A 38 10.69 -29.23 -0.48
C LEU A 38 10.15 -28.60 0.81
N GLU A 39 8.87 -28.80 1.05
CA GLU A 39 8.21 -28.39 2.29
C GLU A 39 8.96 -29.06 3.44
N SER A 40 9.66 -28.27 4.25
CA SER A 40 10.31 -28.78 5.45
C SER A 40 9.25 -29.29 6.40
N ASP A 41 9.37 -30.56 6.85
CA ASP A 41 8.47 -31.13 7.85
C ASP A 41 8.65 -30.46 9.24
N ASN A 42 9.62 -29.53 9.35
CA ASN A 42 9.88 -28.82 10.59
C ASN A 42 8.86 -27.66 10.75
N TRP A 43 7.95 -27.84 11.70
CA TRP A 43 6.92 -26.86 12.04
C TRP A 43 7.44 -25.45 12.42
N ILE A 44 8.69 -25.34 12.87
CA ILE A 44 9.35 -24.05 13.15
C ILE A 44 9.61 -23.29 11.84
N VAL A 45 10.12 -23.98 10.83
CA VAL A 45 10.34 -23.46 9.48
C VAL A 45 8.99 -23.09 8.83
N GLN A 46 7.98 -23.96 8.98
CA GLN A 46 6.63 -23.70 8.45
C GLN A 46 6.03 -22.45 9.05
N ASN A 47 6.15 -22.22 10.37
CA ASN A 47 5.62 -21.00 11.00
C ASN A 47 6.25 -19.71 10.43
N LEU A 48 7.56 -19.68 10.19
CA LEU A 48 8.23 -18.54 9.59
C LEU A 48 7.85 -18.37 8.12
N ASN A 49 7.81 -19.45 7.36
CA ASN A 49 7.41 -19.41 5.96
C ASN A 49 5.98 -18.91 5.80
N ASN A 50 5.02 -19.41 6.58
CA ASN A 50 3.63 -18.93 6.54
C ASN A 50 3.51 -17.43 6.86
N ALA A 51 4.33 -16.94 7.80
CA ALA A 51 4.36 -15.51 8.12
C ALA A 51 4.94 -14.67 6.98
N LEU A 52 6.02 -15.14 6.34
CA LEU A 52 6.63 -14.49 5.18
C LEU A 52 5.72 -14.54 3.94
N GLU A 53 5.04 -15.66 3.71
CA GLU A 53 4.02 -15.76 2.66
C GLU A 53 2.88 -14.77 2.88
N THR A 54 2.41 -14.64 4.14
CA THR A 54 1.40 -13.64 4.49
C THR A 54 1.92 -12.23 4.19
N TRP A 55 3.16 -11.93 4.56
CA TRP A 55 3.79 -10.65 4.24
C TRP A 55 3.87 -10.40 2.73
N ASN A 56 4.42 -11.33 1.97
CA ASN A 56 4.58 -11.23 0.53
C ASN A 56 3.22 -11.08 -0.18
N SER A 57 2.21 -11.84 0.27
CA SER A 57 0.84 -11.72 -0.23
C SER A 57 0.26 -10.32 0.02
N LYS A 58 0.47 -9.75 1.22
CA LYS A 58 0.01 -8.39 1.52
C LYS A 58 0.79 -7.32 0.78
N LEU A 59 2.07 -7.51 0.55
CA LEU A 59 2.87 -6.61 -0.29
C LEU A 59 2.38 -6.62 -1.74
N SER A 60 2.11 -7.80 -2.30
CA SER A 60 1.51 -7.94 -3.64
C SER A 60 0.12 -7.29 -3.72
N GLU A 61 -0.72 -7.45 -2.70
CA GLU A 61 -2.03 -6.79 -2.62
C GLU A 61 -1.89 -5.25 -2.61
N ILE A 62 -0.86 -4.70 -1.95
CA ILE A 62 -0.57 -3.26 -1.97
C ILE A 62 -0.29 -2.79 -3.39
N TRP A 63 0.50 -3.52 -4.17
CA TRP A 63 0.81 -3.16 -5.55
C TRP A 63 -0.45 -3.07 -6.40
N GLN A 64 -1.34 -4.04 -6.27
CA GLN A 64 -2.63 -4.03 -6.97
C GLN A 64 -3.49 -2.83 -6.54
N LEU A 65 -3.54 -2.52 -5.24
CA LEU A 65 -4.32 -1.40 -4.70
C LEU A 65 -3.77 -0.03 -5.12
N LEU A 66 -2.45 0.11 -5.25
CA LEU A 66 -1.83 1.37 -5.68
C LEU A 66 -2.15 1.71 -7.14
N THR A 67 -2.32 0.70 -7.99
CA THR A 67 -2.64 0.84 -9.42
C THR A 67 -4.13 0.73 -9.73
N GLN A 68 -4.95 0.28 -8.79
CA GLN A 68 -6.38 0.09 -8.99
C GLN A 68 -7.14 1.42 -8.96
N SER A 69 -8.08 1.60 -9.91
CA SER A 69 -9.02 2.72 -9.87
C SER A 69 -10.01 2.58 -8.71
N PRO A 70 -10.38 3.69 -8.04
CA PRO A 70 -11.44 3.68 -7.02
C PRO A 70 -12.77 3.12 -7.54
N GLU A 71 -13.06 3.27 -8.84
CA GLU A 71 -14.29 2.79 -9.48
C GLU A 71 -14.42 1.26 -9.46
N THR A 72 -13.30 0.54 -9.57
CA THR A 72 -13.26 -0.93 -9.65
C THR A 72 -12.93 -1.61 -8.34
N PHE A 73 -12.61 -0.84 -7.31
CA PHE A 73 -12.23 -1.38 -6.01
C PHE A 73 -13.39 -2.18 -5.39
N LYS A 74 -13.08 -3.42 -4.94
CA LYS A 74 -14.07 -4.34 -4.34
C LYS A 74 -15.34 -4.53 -5.20
N GLY A 75 -15.18 -4.61 -6.51
CA GLY A 75 -16.31 -4.85 -7.44
C GLY A 75 -17.15 -3.62 -7.76
N GLY A 76 -16.79 -2.43 -7.25
CA GLY A 76 -17.50 -1.17 -7.56
C GLY A 76 -18.71 -0.87 -6.67
N ASP A 77 -19.11 -1.76 -5.76
CA ASP A 77 -20.29 -1.52 -4.89
C ASP A 77 -20.11 -0.28 -4.00
N ILE A 78 -18.90 -0.11 -3.44
CA ILE A 78 -18.57 1.06 -2.60
C ILE A 78 -18.65 2.34 -3.44
N TRP A 79 -18.20 2.28 -4.69
CA TRP A 79 -18.24 3.39 -5.64
C TRP A 79 -19.69 3.82 -5.93
N SER A 80 -20.58 2.86 -6.17
CA SER A 80 -22.00 3.15 -6.45
C SER A 80 -22.70 3.85 -5.29
N VAL A 81 -22.41 3.41 -4.05
CA VAL A 81 -22.92 4.07 -2.84
C VAL A 81 -22.36 5.49 -2.70
N MET A 82 -21.07 5.67 -2.94
CA MET A 82 -20.42 6.97 -2.90
C MET A 82 -21.01 7.93 -3.94
N LEU A 83 -21.28 7.46 -5.17
CA LEU A 83 -21.95 8.25 -6.22
C LEU A 83 -23.33 8.72 -5.78
N THR A 84 -24.13 7.83 -5.17
CA THR A 84 -25.45 8.16 -4.66
C THR A 84 -25.39 9.29 -3.61
N ILE A 85 -24.41 9.21 -2.69
CA ILE A 85 -24.17 10.25 -1.68
C ILE A 85 -23.71 11.55 -2.33
N HIS A 86 -22.77 11.48 -3.28
CA HIS A 86 -22.26 12.64 -4.01
C HIS A 86 -23.39 13.39 -4.69
N ASP A 87 -24.28 12.69 -5.42
CA ASP A 87 -25.40 13.29 -6.13
C ASP A 87 -26.42 13.94 -5.19
N ALA A 88 -26.69 13.32 -4.05
CA ALA A 88 -27.53 13.91 -3.03
C ALA A 88 -26.89 15.21 -2.48
N LEU A 89 -25.60 15.23 -2.21
CA LEU A 89 -24.86 16.40 -1.72
C LEU A 89 -24.67 17.48 -2.79
N LYS A 90 -24.72 17.12 -4.09
CA LYS A 90 -24.64 18.07 -5.20
C LYS A 90 -25.77 19.09 -5.17
N GLY A 91 -27.00 18.66 -4.80
CA GLY A 91 -28.13 19.58 -4.59
C GLY A 91 -27.87 20.59 -3.47
N ILE A 92 -27.32 20.13 -2.36
CA ILE A 92 -26.89 21.00 -1.23
C ILE A 92 -25.76 21.94 -1.68
N GLY A 93 -24.79 21.42 -2.44
CA GLY A 93 -23.68 22.19 -3.00
C GLY A 93 -24.16 23.37 -3.84
N TYR A 94 -25.18 23.17 -4.71
CA TYR A 94 -25.77 24.28 -5.48
C TYR A 94 -26.47 25.31 -4.60
N GLY A 95 -27.17 24.90 -3.56
CA GLY A 95 -27.74 25.83 -2.57
C GLY A 95 -26.70 26.68 -1.88
N LEU A 96 -25.62 26.05 -1.41
CA LEU A 96 -24.47 26.73 -0.79
C LEU A 96 -23.74 27.65 -1.78
N LEU A 97 -23.61 27.26 -3.04
CA LEU A 97 -23.00 28.07 -4.09
C LEU A 97 -23.73 29.41 -4.24
N VAL A 98 -25.08 29.40 -4.28
CA VAL A 98 -25.90 30.62 -4.33
C VAL A 98 -25.70 31.47 -3.06
N LEU A 99 -25.64 30.82 -1.89
CA LEU A 99 -25.42 31.50 -0.61
C LEU A 99 -24.05 32.21 -0.60
N PHE A 100 -22.98 31.51 -0.95
CA PHE A 100 -21.63 32.09 -0.98
C PHE A 100 -21.47 33.18 -2.02
N PHE A 101 -22.15 33.05 -3.15
CA PHE A 101 -22.24 34.11 -4.15
C PHE A 101 -22.94 35.34 -3.59
N ALA A 102 -24.11 35.20 -2.94
CA ALA A 102 -24.84 36.30 -2.32
C ALA A 102 -23.97 37.03 -1.26
N ILE A 103 -23.26 36.27 -0.40
CA ILE A 103 -22.32 36.84 0.58
C ILE A 103 -21.25 37.66 -0.13
N SER A 104 -20.72 37.16 -1.25
CA SER A 104 -19.68 37.87 -2.02
C SER A 104 -20.21 39.16 -2.63
N VAL A 105 -21.42 39.13 -3.17
CA VAL A 105 -22.10 40.33 -3.71
C VAL A 105 -22.32 41.39 -2.62
N VAL A 106 -22.88 40.98 -1.48
CA VAL A 106 -23.10 41.88 -0.33
C VAL A 106 -21.79 42.54 0.12
N LYS A 107 -20.72 41.75 0.26
CA LYS A 107 -19.39 42.23 0.65
C LYS A 107 -18.84 43.23 -0.37
N THR A 108 -18.98 42.98 -1.66
CA THR A 108 -18.53 43.90 -2.72
C THR A 108 -19.38 45.18 -2.73
N CYS A 109 -20.68 45.08 -2.56
CA CYS A 109 -21.57 46.25 -2.49
C CYS A 109 -21.34 47.13 -1.24
N SER A 110 -20.85 46.52 -0.16
CA SER A 110 -20.47 47.25 1.07
C SER A 110 -19.23 48.13 0.93
N SER A 111 -18.40 47.86 -0.08
CA SER A 111 -17.22 48.67 -0.37
C SER A 111 -17.56 49.75 -1.42
N TYR A 112 -17.82 50.98 -0.96
CA TYR A 112 -18.28 52.09 -1.79
C TYR A 112 -17.38 52.45 -2.98
N LEU A 113 -16.11 52.11 -2.93
CA LEU A 113 -15.12 52.35 -3.98
C LEU A 113 -15.15 51.33 -5.11
N ASP A 114 -15.61 50.10 -4.85
CA ASP A 114 -15.57 49.00 -5.79
C ASP A 114 -16.85 48.88 -6.65
N VAL A 115 -17.98 49.44 -6.19
CA VAL A 115 -19.28 49.42 -6.92
C VAL A 115 -19.23 50.24 -8.22
N LYS A 116 -18.35 51.23 -8.33
CA LYS A 116 -18.25 52.10 -9.52
C LYS A 116 -17.52 51.45 -10.70
N LYS A 117 -16.91 50.29 -10.53
CA LYS A 117 -16.17 49.61 -11.61
C LYS A 117 -16.94 48.40 -12.12
N PRO A 118 -17.48 48.41 -13.35
CA PRO A 118 -18.21 47.30 -13.94
C PRO A 118 -17.38 46.00 -14.01
N GLU A 119 -16.06 46.12 -14.01
CA GLU A 119 -15.10 45.01 -14.04
C GLU A 119 -15.25 44.06 -12.82
N HIS A 120 -15.62 44.60 -11.63
CA HIS A 120 -15.84 43.78 -10.43
C HIS A 120 -17.09 42.94 -10.51
N ALA A 121 -18.16 43.47 -11.09
CA ALA A 121 -19.39 42.71 -11.33
C ALA A 121 -19.15 41.54 -12.29
N VAL A 122 -18.44 41.80 -13.38
CA VAL A 122 -18.09 40.75 -14.36
C VAL A 122 -17.22 39.66 -13.72
N LYS A 123 -16.23 40.01 -12.90
CA LYS A 123 -15.42 39.05 -12.16
C LYS A 123 -16.26 38.14 -11.22
N LEU A 124 -17.25 38.70 -10.54
CA LEU A 124 -18.14 37.93 -9.67
C LEU A 124 -18.99 36.92 -10.45
N PHE A 125 -19.56 37.34 -11.60
CA PHE A 125 -20.32 36.45 -12.45
C PHE A 125 -19.44 35.33 -13.08
N ILE A 126 -18.25 35.64 -13.54
CA ILE A 126 -17.31 34.64 -14.06
C ILE A 126 -16.97 33.63 -12.96
N ARG A 127 -16.66 34.12 -11.74
CA ARG A 127 -16.39 33.24 -10.58
C ARG A 127 -17.56 32.32 -10.27
N PHE A 128 -18.78 32.87 -10.26
CA PHE A 128 -19.99 32.09 -10.04
C PHE A 128 -20.19 31.01 -11.13
N ALA A 129 -20.01 31.37 -12.40
CA ALA A 129 -20.15 30.44 -13.52
C ALA A 129 -19.11 29.32 -13.45
N LEU A 130 -17.85 29.66 -13.12
CA LEU A 130 -16.77 28.68 -12.94
C LEU A 130 -17.06 27.76 -11.73
N ALA A 131 -17.50 28.32 -10.61
CA ALA A 131 -17.82 27.56 -9.41
C ALA A 131 -19.04 26.63 -9.65
N LYS A 132 -20.05 27.09 -10.40
CA LYS A 132 -21.19 26.26 -10.84
C LYS A 132 -20.73 25.10 -11.71
N GLY A 133 -19.85 25.36 -12.66
CA GLY A 133 -19.21 24.32 -13.48
C GLY A 133 -18.41 23.35 -12.63
N ALA A 134 -17.61 23.85 -11.70
CA ALA A 134 -16.82 23.01 -10.79
C ALA A 134 -17.66 22.11 -9.88
N VAL A 135 -18.80 22.58 -9.39
CA VAL A 135 -19.78 21.74 -8.64
C VAL A 135 -20.44 20.73 -9.56
N GLY A 136 -20.78 21.13 -10.81
CA GLY A 136 -21.38 20.26 -11.80
C GLY A 136 -20.51 19.10 -12.23
N TYR A 137 -19.25 19.42 -12.55
CA TYR A 137 -18.23 18.48 -13.05
C TYR A 137 -17.18 18.14 -11.97
N GLY A 138 -17.55 18.29 -10.70
CA GLY A 138 -16.61 18.08 -9.58
C GLY A 138 -16.07 16.67 -9.50
N LEU A 139 -16.94 15.68 -9.75
CA LEU A 139 -16.56 14.27 -9.77
C LEU A 139 -15.52 13.98 -10.86
N GLU A 140 -15.81 14.42 -12.08
CA GLU A 140 -14.92 14.24 -13.24
C GLU A 140 -13.56 14.94 -13.04
N LEU A 141 -13.57 16.13 -12.44
CA LEU A 141 -12.34 16.84 -12.11
C LEU A 141 -11.50 16.10 -11.05
N MET A 142 -12.15 15.53 -10.03
CA MET A 142 -11.47 14.75 -9.00
C MET A 142 -10.92 13.45 -9.58
N MET A 143 -11.68 12.76 -10.42
CA MET A 143 -11.22 11.54 -11.09
C MET A 143 -10.09 11.81 -12.08
N ALA A 144 -10.13 12.93 -12.82
CA ALA A 144 -9.04 13.35 -13.70
C ALA A 144 -7.74 13.60 -12.90
N LEU A 145 -7.84 14.29 -11.76
CA LEU A 145 -6.69 14.51 -10.88
C LEU A 145 -6.13 13.19 -10.35
N PHE A 146 -7.00 12.27 -9.92
CA PHE A 146 -6.60 10.94 -9.49
C PHE A 146 -5.88 10.18 -10.62
N SER A 147 -6.42 10.19 -11.83
CA SER A 147 -5.85 9.50 -13.00
C SER A 147 -4.45 10.01 -13.36
N VAL A 148 -4.23 11.33 -13.30
CA VAL A 148 -2.89 11.91 -13.53
C VAL A 148 -1.88 11.40 -12.50
N ILE A 149 -2.25 11.40 -11.22
CA ILE A 149 -1.36 10.93 -10.16
C ILE A 149 -1.16 9.40 -10.23
N GLN A 150 -2.20 8.65 -10.58
CA GLN A 150 -2.08 7.21 -10.82
C GLN A 150 -1.14 6.90 -11.98
N GLY A 151 -1.15 7.70 -13.05
CA GLY A 151 -0.17 7.61 -14.13
C GLY A 151 1.26 7.82 -13.65
N MET A 152 1.49 8.75 -12.71
CA MET A 152 2.80 8.93 -12.07
C MET A 152 3.20 7.67 -11.27
N VAL A 153 2.30 7.10 -10.47
CA VAL A 153 2.55 5.87 -9.72
C VAL A 153 2.94 4.74 -10.66
N SER A 154 2.17 4.53 -11.73
CA SER A 154 2.44 3.48 -12.71
C SER A 154 3.81 3.68 -13.40
N THR A 155 4.18 4.92 -13.71
CA THR A 155 5.49 5.25 -14.30
C THR A 155 6.62 4.94 -13.33
N ILE A 156 6.48 5.31 -12.05
CA ILE A 156 7.45 5.01 -11.00
C ILE A 156 7.64 3.48 -10.87
N MET A 157 6.55 2.72 -10.85
CA MET A 157 6.58 1.27 -10.72
C MET A 157 7.23 0.59 -11.94
N GLN A 158 6.92 1.02 -13.16
CA GLN A 158 7.49 0.44 -14.39
C GLN A 158 8.99 0.70 -14.52
N ASN A 159 9.46 1.89 -14.14
CA ASN A 159 10.87 2.24 -14.24
C ASN A 159 11.74 1.60 -13.16
N SER A 160 11.15 1.18 -12.05
CA SER A 160 11.90 0.56 -10.95
C SER A 160 12.15 -0.93 -11.14
N GLY A 161 11.51 -1.58 -12.11
CA GLY A 161 11.53 -3.04 -12.27
C GLY A 161 10.90 -3.81 -11.11
N PHE A 162 10.19 -3.09 -10.24
CA PHE A 162 9.56 -3.62 -9.03
C PHE A 162 8.27 -4.39 -9.38
N GLY A 163 7.99 -5.45 -8.61
CA GLY A 163 6.83 -6.34 -8.84
C GLY A 163 7.20 -7.64 -9.57
N GLY A 164 8.50 -7.92 -9.74
CA GLY A 164 9.02 -9.21 -10.21
C GLY A 164 9.25 -10.19 -9.05
N ASP A 165 9.66 -11.41 -9.38
CA ASP A 165 9.97 -12.48 -8.41
C ASP A 165 11.12 -12.14 -7.44
N SER A 166 11.86 -11.04 -7.68
CA SER A 166 12.97 -10.56 -6.85
C SER A 166 12.54 -9.84 -5.56
N ASP A 167 11.26 -9.51 -5.41
CA ASP A 167 10.75 -8.75 -4.27
C ASP A 167 10.17 -9.63 -3.16
N VAL A 168 10.22 -10.95 -3.36
CA VAL A 168 9.73 -11.93 -2.40
C VAL A 168 10.78 -12.16 -1.32
N ILE A 169 10.41 -11.96 -0.06
CA ILE A 169 11.27 -12.29 1.08
C ILE A 169 11.12 -13.78 1.36
N GLU A 170 12.21 -14.50 1.23
CA GLU A 170 12.27 -15.94 1.48
C GLU A 170 13.24 -16.25 2.63
N LEU A 171 12.99 -17.37 3.32
CA LEU A 171 13.90 -17.84 4.36
C LEU A 171 15.15 -18.43 3.70
N PRO A 172 16.39 -17.97 4.03
CA PRO A 172 17.60 -18.52 3.45
C PRO A 172 17.75 -20.02 3.73
N ALA A 173 18.21 -20.78 2.75
CA ALA A 173 18.43 -22.23 2.89
C ALA A 173 19.37 -22.59 4.05
N GLU A 174 20.40 -21.78 4.28
CA GLU A 174 21.33 -21.96 5.41
C GLU A 174 20.62 -21.84 6.77
N MET A 175 19.60 -21.00 6.86
CA MET A 175 18.80 -20.85 8.07
C MET A 175 17.90 -22.06 8.30
N VAL A 176 17.30 -22.59 7.23
CA VAL A 176 16.49 -23.81 7.28
C VAL A 176 17.35 -24.98 7.77
N GLU A 177 18.55 -25.17 7.20
CA GLU A 177 19.48 -26.23 7.60
C GLU A 177 19.91 -26.12 9.08
N LYS A 178 20.16 -24.90 9.57
CA LYS A 178 20.48 -24.68 10.98
C LYS A 178 19.31 -25.00 11.90
N ILE A 179 18.08 -24.63 11.52
CA ILE A 179 16.87 -24.95 12.31
C ILE A 179 16.67 -26.46 12.35
N GLU A 180 16.85 -27.16 11.24
CA GLU A 180 16.68 -28.62 11.15
C GLU A 180 17.78 -29.42 11.87
N SER A 181 18.97 -28.86 12.00
CA SER A 181 20.08 -29.48 12.71
C SER A 181 19.93 -29.47 14.25
N VAL A 182 18.95 -28.71 14.78
CA VAL A 182 18.73 -28.54 16.22
C VAL A 182 18.03 -29.77 16.81
N GLY A 183 18.57 -30.28 17.94
CA GLY A 183 17.97 -31.40 18.67
C GLY A 183 16.63 -31.06 19.33
N LEU A 184 15.84 -32.07 19.64
CA LEU A 184 14.46 -31.90 20.15
C LEU A 184 14.37 -31.03 21.44
N LEU A 185 15.35 -31.11 22.35
CA LEU A 185 15.35 -30.33 23.59
C LEU A 185 15.69 -28.85 23.36
N ASP A 186 16.56 -28.55 22.41
CA ASP A 186 16.94 -27.19 22.03
C ASP A 186 15.92 -26.54 21.07
N SER A 187 14.96 -27.32 20.58
CA SER A 187 13.88 -26.84 19.70
C SER A 187 12.81 -26.03 20.44
N ILE A 188 12.63 -26.22 21.77
CA ILE A 188 11.61 -25.50 22.54
C ILE A 188 11.87 -23.98 22.61
N PRO A 189 13.06 -23.49 22.98
CA PRO A 189 13.39 -22.07 22.94
C PRO A 189 13.28 -21.50 21.52
N LEU A 190 13.75 -22.25 20.53
CA LEU A 190 13.68 -21.87 19.12
C LEU A 190 12.27 -21.69 18.65
N TRP A 191 11.37 -22.58 19.05
CA TRP A 191 9.94 -22.47 18.74
C TRP A 191 9.30 -21.20 19.30
N ILE A 192 9.59 -20.85 20.55
CA ILE A 192 9.04 -19.63 21.15
C ILE A 192 9.50 -18.41 20.37
N VAL A 193 10.78 -18.35 19.99
CA VAL A 193 11.37 -17.25 19.21
C VAL A 193 10.67 -17.13 17.84
N THR A 194 10.53 -18.24 17.13
CA THR A 194 9.91 -18.22 15.80
C THR A 194 8.41 -17.98 15.84
N LEU A 195 7.70 -18.45 16.87
CA LEU A 195 6.30 -18.16 17.10
C LEU A 195 6.05 -16.66 17.35
N LEU A 196 6.88 -16.04 18.21
CA LEU A 196 6.80 -14.60 18.44
C LEU A 196 7.17 -13.83 17.17
N GLY A 197 8.21 -14.24 16.46
CA GLY A 197 8.63 -13.64 15.20
C GLY A 197 7.54 -13.69 14.15
N SER A 198 6.93 -14.84 13.92
CA SER A 198 5.84 -15.02 12.97
C SER A 198 4.62 -14.18 13.33
N LEU A 199 4.28 -14.08 14.61
CA LEU A 199 3.20 -13.22 15.09
C LEU A 199 3.49 -11.74 14.77
N PHE A 200 4.70 -11.25 15.06
CA PHE A 200 5.07 -9.87 14.74
C PHE A 200 5.03 -9.60 13.24
N ILE A 201 5.58 -10.47 12.40
CA ILE A 201 5.56 -10.35 10.93
C ILE A 201 4.11 -10.27 10.43
N THR A 202 3.24 -11.14 10.92
CA THR A 202 1.82 -11.16 10.54
C THR A 202 1.11 -9.85 10.95
N VAL A 203 1.33 -9.37 12.17
CA VAL A 203 0.74 -8.11 12.65
C VAL A 203 1.23 -6.93 11.80
N LEU A 204 2.53 -6.86 11.48
CA LEU A 204 3.10 -5.82 10.63
C LEU A 204 2.49 -5.84 9.22
N SER A 205 2.29 -7.04 8.64
CA SER A 205 1.62 -7.21 7.34
C SER A 205 0.22 -6.60 7.35
N PHE A 206 -0.58 -6.87 8.40
CA PHE A 206 -1.91 -6.29 8.53
C PHE A 206 -1.89 -4.77 8.74
N ILE A 207 -0.95 -4.25 9.53
CA ILE A 207 -0.81 -2.80 9.72
C ILE A 207 -0.49 -2.11 8.39
N MET A 208 0.39 -2.69 7.60
CA MET A 208 0.79 -2.21 6.30
C MET A 208 -0.41 -2.12 5.33
N ILE A 209 -1.12 -3.22 5.15
CA ILE A 209 -2.26 -3.25 4.22
C ILE A 209 -3.41 -2.36 4.67
N LEU A 210 -3.72 -2.30 5.99
CA LEU A 210 -4.74 -1.41 6.53
C LEU A 210 -4.45 0.07 6.27
N THR A 211 -3.18 0.48 6.25
CA THR A 211 -2.80 1.86 5.90
C THR A 211 -3.18 2.18 4.46
N VAL A 212 -2.94 1.25 3.52
CA VAL A 212 -3.28 1.44 2.10
C VAL A 212 -4.79 1.41 1.88
N TYR A 213 -5.52 0.51 2.54
CA TYR A 213 -6.99 0.54 2.53
C TYR A 213 -7.53 1.87 3.07
N GLY A 214 -6.95 2.38 4.16
CA GLY A 214 -7.32 3.67 4.75
C GLY A 214 -7.24 4.82 3.74
N ARG A 215 -6.24 4.81 2.85
CA ARG A 215 -6.13 5.78 1.74
C ARG A 215 -7.34 5.69 0.79
N MET A 216 -7.74 4.47 0.40
CA MET A 216 -8.91 4.29 -0.48
C MET A 216 -10.19 4.82 0.15
N PHE A 217 -10.41 4.57 1.45
CA PHE A 217 -11.54 5.14 2.17
C PHE A 217 -11.49 6.67 2.25
N LYS A 218 -10.31 7.26 2.46
CA LYS A 218 -10.14 8.72 2.40
C LYS A 218 -10.57 9.26 1.02
N LEU A 219 -10.14 8.63 -0.09
CA LEU A 219 -10.53 9.03 -1.44
C LEU A 219 -12.05 9.03 -1.61
N TYR A 220 -12.74 7.98 -1.17
CA TYR A 220 -14.19 7.91 -1.25
C TYR A 220 -14.88 9.01 -0.43
N MET A 221 -14.43 9.24 0.81
CA MET A 221 -14.98 10.30 1.64
C MET A 221 -14.81 11.68 1.02
N TYR A 222 -13.61 12.00 0.51
CA TYR A 222 -13.37 13.27 -0.17
C TYR A 222 -14.25 13.41 -1.41
N THR A 223 -14.38 12.36 -2.22
CA THR A 223 -15.17 12.39 -3.45
C THR A 223 -16.67 12.55 -3.14
N ALA A 224 -17.18 11.86 -2.11
CA ALA A 224 -18.57 11.98 -1.71
C ALA A 224 -18.96 13.40 -1.27
N ILE A 225 -18.14 14.05 -0.41
CA ILE A 225 -18.44 15.38 0.15
C ILE A 225 -18.00 16.54 -0.76
N ALA A 226 -17.34 16.27 -1.88
CA ALA A 226 -16.74 17.27 -2.77
C ALA A 226 -17.66 18.45 -3.15
N PRO A 227 -18.96 18.26 -3.44
CA PRO A 227 -19.83 19.38 -3.86
C PRO A 227 -19.89 20.53 -2.84
N ILE A 228 -19.77 20.23 -1.55
CA ILE A 228 -19.88 21.23 -0.48
C ILE A 228 -18.67 22.18 -0.47
N PRO A 229 -17.40 21.70 -0.30
CA PRO A 229 -16.25 22.59 -0.32
C PRO A 229 -15.99 23.21 -1.69
N ILE A 230 -16.35 22.56 -2.80
CA ILE A 230 -16.20 23.13 -4.14
C ILE A 230 -17.14 24.32 -4.33
N ALA A 231 -18.34 24.30 -3.75
CA ALA A 231 -19.27 25.43 -3.80
C ALA A 231 -18.69 26.72 -3.19
N THR A 232 -17.72 26.61 -2.27
CA THR A 232 -17.06 27.77 -1.62
C THR A 232 -16.24 28.61 -2.60
N PHE A 233 -15.90 28.10 -3.78
CA PHE A 233 -15.23 28.89 -4.83
C PHE A 233 -16.07 30.06 -5.35
N ALA A 234 -17.41 30.01 -5.19
CA ALA A 234 -18.29 31.11 -5.59
C ALA A 234 -18.07 32.38 -4.76
N GLY A 235 -17.66 32.24 -3.50
CA GLY A 235 -17.43 33.35 -2.60
C GLY A 235 -15.97 33.73 -2.48
N GLU A 236 -15.66 35.05 -2.56
CA GLU A 236 -14.29 35.52 -2.33
C GLU A 236 -13.76 35.21 -0.94
N PRO A 237 -14.52 35.43 0.14
CA PRO A 237 -14.05 35.15 1.51
C PRO A 237 -13.92 33.65 1.80
N THR A 238 -14.62 32.79 1.08
CA THR A 238 -14.71 31.34 1.36
C THR A 238 -13.84 30.48 0.44
N GLN A 239 -13.28 31.06 -0.66
CA GLN A 239 -12.52 30.32 -1.67
C GLN A 239 -11.33 29.50 -1.12
N ASN A 240 -10.76 29.92 0.03
CA ASN A 240 -9.64 29.23 0.64
C ASN A 240 -10.05 27.83 1.15
N ILE A 241 -11.32 27.65 1.55
CA ILE A 241 -11.85 26.34 1.95
C ILE A 241 -11.80 25.38 0.76
N GLY A 242 -12.31 25.81 -0.41
CA GLY A 242 -12.26 25.01 -1.62
C GLY A 242 -10.84 24.71 -2.09
N LYS A 243 -9.95 25.70 -2.02
CA LYS A 243 -8.52 25.50 -2.36
C LYS A 243 -7.86 24.45 -1.45
N ASN A 244 -8.06 24.58 -0.14
CA ASN A 244 -7.52 23.62 0.83
C ASN A 244 -8.10 22.22 0.62
N PHE A 245 -9.39 22.12 0.30
CA PHE A 245 -10.02 20.84 -0.02
C PHE A 245 -9.38 20.17 -1.24
N VAL A 246 -9.21 20.88 -2.36
CA VAL A 246 -8.56 20.33 -3.56
C VAL A 246 -7.12 19.92 -3.27
N ARG A 247 -6.39 20.75 -2.49
CA ARG A 247 -5.02 20.45 -2.07
C ARG A 247 -4.97 19.18 -1.21
N SER A 248 -5.89 19.06 -0.25
CA SER A 248 -5.99 17.85 0.60
C SER A 248 -6.33 16.61 -0.19
N TYR A 249 -7.25 16.71 -1.15
CA TYR A 249 -7.57 15.60 -2.05
C TYR A 249 -6.37 15.18 -2.92
N ALA A 250 -5.69 16.15 -3.53
CA ALA A 250 -4.45 15.89 -4.26
C ALA A 250 -3.40 15.21 -3.37
N GLY A 251 -3.30 15.64 -2.11
CA GLY A 251 -2.46 15.00 -1.11
C GLY A 251 -2.79 13.52 -0.92
N VAL A 252 -4.06 13.19 -0.71
CA VAL A 252 -4.48 11.77 -0.56
C VAL A 252 -4.19 10.96 -1.83
N CYS A 253 -4.34 11.56 -3.02
CA CYS A 253 -3.94 10.88 -4.26
C CYS A 253 -2.42 10.63 -4.29
N MET A 254 -1.59 11.63 -3.93
CA MET A 254 -0.13 11.53 -3.91
C MET A 254 0.42 10.57 -2.84
N GLU A 255 -0.34 10.30 -1.78
CA GLU A 255 0.04 9.32 -0.74
C GLU A 255 0.40 7.97 -1.38
N GLY A 256 -0.31 7.57 -2.45
CA GLY A 256 0.01 6.35 -3.21
C GLY A 256 1.38 6.36 -3.88
N ALA A 257 1.82 7.50 -4.41
CA ALA A 257 3.14 7.63 -5.02
C ALA A 257 4.26 7.53 -3.97
N ILE A 258 4.06 8.12 -2.78
CA ILE A 258 5.02 8.03 -1.68
C ILE A 258 5.10 6.60 -1.15
N ILE A 259 3.96 5.89 -1.04
CA ILE A 259 3.94 4.48 -0.65
C ILE A 259 4.70 3.63 -1.68
N ALA A 260 4.48 3.84 -2.99
CA ALA A 260 5.22 3.14 -4.04
C ALA A 260 6.73 3.37 -3.92
N LEU A 261 7.15 4.63 -3.74
CA LEU A 261 8.56 4.98 -3.53
C LEU A 261 9.13 4.30 -2.28
N ALA A 262 8.38 4.29 -1.17
CA ALA A 262 8.81 3.64 0.07
C ALA A 262 9.05 2.14 -0.14
N CYS A 263 8.15 1.46 -0.86
CA CYS A 263 8.31 0.04 -1.19
C CYS A 263 9.53 -0.20 -2.08
N ILE A 264 9.77 0.64 -3.11
CA ILE A 264 10.91 0.53 -4.01
C ILE A 264 12.25 0.75 -3.26
N ILE A 265 12.31 1.78 -2.41
CA ILE A 265 13.51 2.03 -1.59
C ILE A 265 13.75 0.86 -0.65
N PHE A 266 12.69 0.31 -0.07
CA PHE A 266 12.78 -0.83 0.81
C PHE A 266 13.29 -2.08 0.11
N SER A 267 12.87 -2.37 -1.13
CA SER A 267 13.37 -3.54 -1.85
C SER A 267 14.88 -3.49 -2.08
N VAL A 268 15.41 -2.31 -2.38
CA VAL A 268 16.86 -2.12 -2.50
C VAL A 268 17.55 -2.23 -1.14
N PHE A 269 16.93 -1.70 -0.08
CA PHE A 269 17.45 -1.77 1.28
C PHE A 269 17.47 -3.22 1.80
N ALA A 270 16.42 -3.99 1.54
CA ALA A 270 16.24 -5.37 1.98
C ALA A 270 16.88 -6.42 1.05
N ALA A 271 17.47 -6.00 -0.08
CA ALA A 271 18.09 -6.91 -1.07
C ALA A 271 19.33 -7.66 -0.50
N SER A 272 19.91 -7.16 0.58
CA SER A 272 20.97 -7.87 1.31
C SER A 272 20.34 -8.67 2.44
N PRO A 273 20.29 -10.01 2.37
CA PRO A 273 19.81 -10.81 3.49
C PRO A 273 20.64 -10.52 4.74
N PRO A 274 20.02 -10.59 5.95
CA PRO A 274 20.74 -10.41 7.19
C PRO A 274 21.96 -11.31 7.23
N ALA A 275 23.14 -10.72 7.44
CA ALA A 275 24.38 -11.50 7.50
C ALA A 275 24.33 -12.40 8.73
N ILE A 276 24.60 -13.71 8.53
CA ILE A 276 24.83 -14.63 9.65
C ILE A 276 26.14 -14.22 10.31
N ALA A 277 26.05 -13.34 11.29
CA ALA A 277 27.19 -12.59 11.82
C ALA A 277 28.27 -13.46 12.50
N ASP A 278 27.94 -14.67 12.97
CA ASP A 278 28.94 -15.53 13.62
C ASP A 278 28.48 -17.00 13.67
N SER A 279 29.18 -17.87 12.95
CA SER A 279 28.89 -19.31 12.94
C SER A 279 29.23 -20.03 14.27
N SER A 280 29.87 -19.34 15.20
CA SER A 280 30.25 -19.88 16.54
C SER A 280 29.10 -19.78 17.56
N LEU A 281 28.06 -19.05 17.28
CA LEU A 281 26.88 -18.88 18.15
C LEU A 281 25.98 -20.12 18.14
N SER A 282 25.24 -20.33 19.23
CA SER A 282 24.21 -21.37 19.26
C SER A 282 23.12 -21.13 18.18
N ALA A 283 22.54 -22.20 17.63
CA ALA A 283 21.52 -22.10 16.62
C ALA A 283 20.33 -21.18 17.03
N VAL A 284 19.95 -21.20 18.31
CA VAL A 284 18.92 -20.33 18.89
C VAL A 284 19.29 -18.85 18.74
N ASN A 285 20.51 -18.48 19.05
CA ASN A 285 20.98 -17.09 18.96
C ASN A 285 21.06 -16.61 17.50
N ILE A 286 21.48 -17.48 16.59
CA ILE A 286 21.55 -17.17 15.16
C ILE A 286 20.15 -16.89 14.62
N VAL A 287 19.20 -17.77 14.91
CA VAL A 287 17.79 -17.60 14.49
C VAL A 287 17.17 -16.37 15.15
N TRP A 288 17.45 -16.11 16.42
CA TRP A 288 16.98 -14.91 17.11
C TRP A 288 17.48 -13.64 16.43
N ASN A 289 18.77 -13.55 16.14
CA ASN A 289 19.35 -12.39 15.47
C ASN A 289 18.76 -12.18 14.08
N TYR A 290 18.59 -13.27 13.31
CA TYR A 290 17.97 -13.21 11.98
C TYR A 290 16.52 -12.72 12.04
N VAL A 291 15.70 -13.29 12.92
CA VAL A 291 14.29 -12.90 13.09
C VAL A 291 14.19 -11.46 13.58
N ALA A 292 15.06 -11.04 14.50
CA ALA A 292 15.07 -9.67 15.01
C ALA A 292 15.43 -8.65 13.90
N GLU A 293 16.43 -8.94 13.09
CA GLU A 293 16.84 -8.09 11.96
C GLU A 293 15.78 -8.06 10.87
N LEU A 294 15.17 -9.21 10.57
CA LEU A 294 14.03 -9.28 9.65
C LEU A 294 12.87 -8.41 10.13
N ILE A 295 12.45 -8.55 11.39
CA ILE A 295 11.39 -7.72 11.97
C ILE A 295 11.75 -6.24 11.92
N PHE A 296 13.01 -5.89 12.21
CA PHE A 296 13.48 -4.51 12.14
C PHE A 296 13.32 -3.95 10.71
N ASN A 297 13.75 -4.70 9.69
CA ASN A 297 13.61 -4.29 8.30
C ASN A 297 12.13 -4.09 7.92
N LEU A 298 11.25 -5.02 8.31
CA LEU A 298 9.81 -4.91 8.07
C LEU A 298 9.18 -3.71 8.82
N LEU A 299 9.63 -3.40 10.03
CA LEU A 299 9.22 -2.21 10.78
C LEU A 299 9.60 -0.92 10.06
N VAL A 300 10.79 -0.87 9.44
CA VAL A 300 11.23 0.28 8.64
C VAL A 300 10.25 0.53 7.48
N LEU A 301 9.86 -0.51 6.73
CA LEU A 301 8.87 -0.38 5.66
C LEU A 301 7.51 0.09 6.17
N VAL A 302 6.99 -0.55 7.22
CA VAL A 302 5.69 -0.17 7.81
C VAL A 302 5.73 1.27 8.31
N GLY A 303 6.84 1.68 8.92
CA GLY A 303 7.07 3.06 9.35
C GLY A 303 7.07 4.05 8.19
N ALA A 304 7.74 3.72 7.09
CA ALA A 304 7.79 4.55 5.88
C ALA A 304 6.40 4.68 5.23
N ILE A 305 5.65 3.59 5.11
CA ILE A 305 4.28 3.60 4.58
C ILE A 305 3.35 4.45 5.46
N LYS A 306 3.45 4.34 6.78
CA LYS A 306 2.67 5.18 7.72
C LYS A 306 3.07 6.65 7.67
N ALA A 307 4.35 6.95 7.40
CA ALA A 307 4.82 8.32 7.27
C ALA A 307 4.35 9.00 5.98
N ALA A 308 3.89 8.24 4.97
CA ALA A 308 3.50 8.77 3.67
C ALA A 308 2.46 9.91 3.77
N ASP A 309 1.41 9.74 4.58
CA ASP A 309 0.38 10.77 4.82
C ASP A 309 0.98 12.07 5.37
N ARG A 310 1.91 11.96 6.32
CA ARG A 310 2.60 13.11 6.91
C ARG A 310 3.51 13.80 5.91
N ILE A 311 4.31 13.05 5.18
CA ILE A 311 5.23 13.57 4.16
C ILE A 311 4.44 14.35 3.11
N VAL A 312 3.34 13.79 2.62
CA VAL A 312 2.48 14.47 1.65
C VAL A 312 1.90 15.76 2.20
N LYS A 313 1.41 15.75 3.44
CA LYS A 313 0.87 16.97 4.08
C LYS A 313 1.93 18.06 4.19
N GLU A 314 3.14 17.72 4.56
CA GLU A 314 4.28 18.66 4.63
C GLU A 314 4.62 19.23 3.23
N ILE A 315 4.64 18.39 2.18
CA ILE A 315 4.90 18.82 0.79
C ILE A 315 3.78 19.74 0.29
N MET A 316 2.53 19.42 0.63
CA MET A 316 1.35 20.17 0.17
C MET A 316 1.10 21.43 1.00
N GLY A 317 1.80 21.63 2.11
CA GLY A 317 1.62 22.77 3.01
C GLY A 317 0.28 22.74 3.75
N LEU A 318 -0.10 21.55 4.22
CA LEU A 318 -1.35 21.26 4.94
C LEU A 318 -1.11 21.11 6.45
#